data_279730b50758729266a8f1e87f6aa395
#
_entry.id   279730b50758729266a8f1e87f6aa395
#
_cell.length_a   1.000
_cell.length_b   1.000
_cell.length_c   1.000
_cell.angle_alpha   90.00
_cell.angle_beta   90.00
_cell.angle_gamma   90.00
#
_symmetry.space_group_name_H-M   'P 1'
#
loop_
_entity.id
_entity.type
_entity.pdbx_description
1 polymer ?
#
loop_
_entity_poly.entity_id
_entity_poly.type
_entity_poly.pdbx_seq_one_letter_code
_entity_poly.pdbx_strand_id
1 'polypeptide(L)'
;MSTFAQLKTRAENLALASDDTEAGACVNDALTDIVVTSQLKVTMANESLTSGQSVYDISTDFAITDFGALQYLEYLALGATYSYILEPIAGDELLALNATNPIGATRQYAFLGLDTLRLWPVPQTTGDILKVYYAQTPTTLSADGDIPSDIPSQWHWLITIGAAARLADAVGEDQNLSNALDAKFQNGMIAFQKFMTRRSGRTARRIQFGYLRNPRRPFHDPSTYYSSSQRS
;
A
#
# COMPACT_ATOMS: atom_id res chain seq x y z
N MET A 1 4.10 -8.75 26.59
CA MET A 1 3.82 -9.06 25.19
C MET A 1 2.74 -10.11 25.15
N SER A 2 1.78 -10.02 24.24
CA SER A 2 0.74 -11.07 24.15
C SER A 2 1.19 -12.12 23.15
N THR A 3 1.02 -13.40 23.50
CA THR A 3 1.25 -14.53 22.59
C THR A 3 0.02 -14.80 21.74
N PHE A 4 0.16 -15.59 20.67
CA PHE A 4 -0.93 -15.96 19.77
C PHE A 4 -2.09 -16.61 20.54
N ALA A 5 -1.82 -17.59 21.43
CA ALA A 5 -2.83 -18.20 22.27
C ALA A 5 -3.59 -17.16 23.14
N GLN A 6 -2.86 -16.19 23.72
CA GLN A 6 -3.49 -15.13 24.52
C GLN A 6 -4.36 -14.19 23.68
N LEU A 7 -3.97 -13.93 22.43
CA LEU A 7 -4.77 -13.11 21.50
C LEU A 7 -6.05 -13.83 21.10
N LYS A 8 -5.98 -15.14 20.75
CA LYS A 8 -7.14 -15.98 20.45
C LYS A 8 -8.14 -15.99 21.61
N THR A 9 -7.70 -16.41 22.80
CA THR A 9 -8.56 -16.47 23.99
C THR A 9 -9.23 -15.14 24.34
N ARG A 10 -8.50 -14.02 24.15
CA ARG A 10 -9.10 -12.69 24.39
C ARG A 10 -10.11 -12.31 23.32
N ALA A 11 -9.86 -12.67 22.06
CA ALA A 11 -10.79 -12.41 20.96
C ALA A 11 -12.09 -13.20 21.16
N GLU A 12 -12.00 -14.49 21.52
CA GLU A 12 -13.15 -15.34 21.85
C GLU A 12 -13.97 -14.76 23.00
N ASN A 13 -13.32 -14.35 24.09
CA ASN A 13 -14.00 -13.73 25.23
C ASN A 13 -14.71 -12.42 24.85
N LEU A 14 -14.15 -11.61 24.00
CA LEU A 14 -14.77 -10.35 23.56
C LEU A 14 -15.90 -10.58 22.56
N ALA A 15 -15.75 -11.57 21.68
CA ALA A 15 -16.75 -11.96 20.70
C ALA A 15 -17.90 -12.77 21.30
N LEU A 16 -17.77 -13.24 22.56
CA LEU A 16 -18.65 -14.18 23.19
C LEU A 16 -18.83 -15.49 22.40
N ALA A 17 -17.78 -15.89 21.70
CA ALA A 17 -17.71 -17.05 20.82
C ALA A 17 -16.57 -17.97 21.26
N SER A 18 -16.66 -19.25 20.93
CA SER A 18 -15.62 -20.23 21.23
C SER A 18 -15.34 -21.08 19.99
N ASP A 19 -14.42 -20.62 19.17
CA ASP A 19 -13.88 -21.35 18.02
C ASP A 19 -12.40 -20.99 17.85
N ASP A 20 -11.51 -21.82 18.39
CA ASP A 20 -10.07 -21.58 18.42
C ASP A 20 -9.46 -21.51 16.99
N THR A 21 -10.02 -22.26 16.03
CA THR A 21 -9.54 -22.26 14.65
C THR A 21 -9.88 -20.95 13.96
N GLU A 22 -11.15 -20.54 14.05
CA GLU A 22 -11.62 -19.30 13.45
C GLU A 22 -11.00 -18.08 14.15
N ALA A 23 -10.86 -18.12 15.48
CA ALA A 23 -10.17 -17.09 16.25
C ALA A 23 -8.72 -16.90 15.79
N GLY A 24 -8.02 -18.00 15.44
CA GLY A 24 -6.67 -17.97 14.89
C GLY A 24 -6.60 -17.27 13.52
N ALA A 25 -7.53 -17.59 12.63
CA ALA A 25 -7.65 -16.91 11.34
C ALA A 25 -7.93 -15.41 11.51
N CYS A 26 -8.94 -15.07 12.32
CA CYS A 26 -9.31 -13.68 12.61
C CYS A 26 -8.17 -12.86 13.23
N VAL A 27 -7.31 -13.47 14.06
CA VAL A 27 -6.12 -12.79 14.63
C VAL A 27 -5.11 -12.46 13.52
N ASN A 28 -4.84 -13.40 12.60
CA ASN A 28 -3.93 -13.18 11.49
C ASN A 28 -4.47 -12.13 10.50
N ASP A 29 -5.76 -12.14 10.22
CA ASP A 29 -6.41 -11.15 9.36
C ASP A 29 -6.34 -9.74 9.97
N ALA A 30 -6.63 -9.62 11.27
CA ALA A 30 -6.51 -8.36 11.97
C ALA A 30 -5.06 -7.83 12.00
N LEU A 31 -4.09 -8.74 12.19
CA LEU A 31 -2.66 -8.41 12.14
C LEU A 31 -2.27 -7.90 10.75
N THR A 32 -2.73 -8.57 9.70
CA THR A 32 -2.47 -8.20 8.31
C THR A 32 -3.03 -6.82 8.00
N ASP A 33 -4.28 -6.55 8.36
CA ASP A 33 -4.90 -5.25 8.15
C ASP A 33 -4.14 -4.12 8.85
N ILE A 34 -3.72 -4.34 10.10
CA ILE A 34 -2.96 -3.33 10.85
C ILE A 34 -1.61 -3.05 10.18
N VAL A 35 -0.87 -4.10 9.82
CA VAL A 35 0.49 -3.97 9.25
C VAL A 35 0.45 -3.34 7.87
N VAL A 36 -0.43 -3.81 6.99
CA VAL A 36 -0.53 -3.35 5.60
C VAL A 36 -1.10 -1.93 5.55
N THR A 37 -2.22 -1.66 6.23
CA THR A 37 -2.86 -0.34 6.22
C THR A 37 -1.97 0.74 6.86
N SER A 38 -1.21 0.37 7.90
CA SER A 38 -0.28 1.31 8.56
C SER A 38 1.10 1.35 7.92
N GLN A 39 1.32 0.54 6.89
CA GLN A 39 2.59 0.46 6.16
C GLN A 39 3.81 0.28 7.09
N LEU A 40 3.69 -0.65 8.04
CA LEU A 40 4.71 -0.85 9.07
C LEU A 40 6.00 -1.47 8.53
N LYS A 41 5.87 -2.38 7.57
CA LYS A 41 6.99 -3.06 6.93
C LYS A 41 7.04 -2.65 5.46
N VAL A 42 7.83 -1.65 5.16
CA VAL A 42 8.09 -1.24 3.78
C VAL A 42 9.40 -1.83 3.32
N THR A 43 9.37 -2.47 2.19
CA THR A 43 10.56 -3.03 1.54
C THR A 43 10.63 -2.62 0.08
N MET A 44 11.73 -2.96 -0.56
CA MET A 44 11.99 -2.67 -1.96
C MET A 44 12.47 -3.94 -2.65
N ALA A 45 11.84 -4.28 -3.76
CA ALA A 45 12.33 -5.25 -4.71
C ALA A 45 12.81 -4.55 -5.99
N ASN A 46 13.84 -5.08 -6.61
CA ASN A 46 14.36 -4.60 -7.89
C ASN A 46 14.17 -5.70 -8.93
N GLU A 47 13.62 -5.33 -10.07
CA GLU A 47 13.48 -6.24 -11.20
C GLU A 47 14.06 -5.64 -12.47
N SER A 48 14.72 -6.47 -13.27
CA SER A 48 15.28 -6.12 -14.55
C SER A 48 14.21 -6.24 -15.63
N LEU A 49 13.86 -5.14 -16.26
CA LEU A 49 12.85 -5.10 -17.30
C LEU A 49 13.37 -5.69 -18.61
N THR A 50 12.46 -6.31 -19.35
CA THR A 50 12.72 -6.86 -20.68
C THR A 50 12.18 -5.91 -21.75
N SER A 51 13.00 -5.61 -22.77
CA SER A 51 12.58 -4.79 -23.92
C SER A 51 11.36 -5.40 -24.60
N GLY A 52 10.35 -4.57 -24.85
CA GLY A 52 9.11 -4.98 -25.49
C GLY A 52 8.07 -5.65 -24.56
N GLN A 53 8.41 -5.95 -23.31
CA GLN A 53 7.47 -6.48 -22.32
C GLN A 53 6.80 -5.33 -21.59
N SER A 54 5.47 -5.29 -21.61
CA SER A 54 4.68 -4.26 -20.91
C SER A 54 3.96 -4.78 -19.68
N VAL A 55 3.79 -6.08 -19.54
CA VAL A 55 3.03 -6.73 -18.47
C VAL A 55 3.95 -7.56 -17.61
N TYR A 56 3.86 -7.38 -16.32
CA TYR A 56 4.66 -8.05 -15.30
C TYR A 56 3.75 -8.55 -14.19
N ASP A 57 4.04 -9.74 -13.67
CA ASP A 57 3.34 -10.30 -12.52
C ASP A 57 4.20 -10.10 -11.25
N ILE A 58 3.58 -9.58 -10.19
CA ILE A 58 4.27 -9.25 -8.94
C ILE A 58 4.87 -10.51 -8.28
N SER A 59 4.14 -11.61 -8.33
CA SER A 59 4.55 -12.85 -7.67
C SER A 59 5.59 -13.63 -8.44
N THR A 60 5.45 -13.70 -9.77
CA THR A 60 6.31 -14.52 -10.63
C THR A 60 7.51 -13.77 -11.18
N ASP A 61 7.31 -12.56 -11.72
CA ASP A 61 8.40 -11.79 -12.32
C ASP A 61 9.27 -11.10 -11.27
N PHE A 62 8.66 -10.60 -10.17
CA PHE A 62 9.41 -9.94 -9.09
C PHE A 62 9.74 -10.88 -7.91
N ALA A 63 9.25 -12.12 -7.94
CA ALA A 63 9.40 -13.10 -6.87
C ALA A 63 8.95 -12.57 -5.48
N ILE A 64 7.96 -11.68 -5.46
CA ILE A 64 7.43 -11.09 -4.23
C ILE A 64 6.27 -11.96 -3.76
N THR A 65 6.44 -12.68 -2.64
CA THR A 65 5.43 -13.58 -2.06
C THR A 65 4.67 -12.96 -0.89
N ASP A 66 5.14 -11.82 -0.38
CA ASP A 66 4.60 -11.12 0.79
C ASP A 66 4.07 -9.72 0.44
N PHE A 67 3.58 -9.56 -0.79
CA PHE A 67 3.02 -8.29 -1.28
C PHE A 67 1.71 -7.95 -0.57
N GLY A 68 1.70 -6.87 0.18
CA GLY A 68 0.49 -6.37 0.84
C GLY A 68 -0.14 -5.18 0.12
N ALA A 69 0.63 -4.14 -0.14
CA ALA A 69 0.16 -2.96 -0.85
C ALA A 69 1.31 -2.19 -1.50
N LEU A 70 1.11 -1.76 -2.74
CA LEU A 70 2.07 -0.91 -3.44
C LEU A 70 2.13 0.47 -2.79
N GLN A 71 3.35 1.00 -2.63
CA GLN A 71 3.57 2.38 -2.24
C GLN A 71 3.85 3.27 -3.44
N TYR A 72 4.87 2.95 -4.19
CA TYR A 72 5.24 3.60 -5.43
C TYR A 72 6.23 2.73 -6.22
N LEU A 73 6.39 3.07 -7.48
CA LEU A 73 7.37 2.47 -8.39
C LEU A 73 8.39 3.51 -8.82
N GLU A 74 9.66 3.11 -8.88
CA GLU A 74 10.72 3.90 -9.50
C GLU A 74 11.30 3.17 -10.69
N TYR A 75 11.52 3.91 -11.76
CA TYR A 75 12.21 3.41 -12.94
C TYR A 75 13.62 3.97 -13.02
N LEU A 76 14.58 3.10 -13.28
CA LEU A 76 15.98 3.42 -13.50
C LEU A 76 16.40 2.87 -14.86
N ALA A 77 16.66 3.76 -15.82
CA ALA A 77 17.16 3.34 -17.12
C ALA A 77 18.59 2.77 -16.99
N LEU A 78 18.92 1.79 -17.84
CA LEU A 78 20.24 1.17 -17.88
C LEU A 78 21.35 2.23 -18.08
N GLY A 79 22.31 2.24 -17.15
CA GLY A 79 23.40 3.21 -17.15
C GLY A 79 23.06 4.61 -16.62
N ALA A 80 21.82 4.86 -16.22
CA ALA A 80 21.42 6.13 -15.58
C ALA A 80 21.83 6.15 -14.10
N THR A 81 22.14 7.36 -13.62
CA THR A 81 22.50 7.59 -12.20
C THR A 81 21.27 7.85 -11.33
N TYR A 82 20.17 8.31 -11.92
CA TYR A 82 18.98 8.74 -11.20
C TYR A 82 17.75 7.96 -11.66
N SER A 83 16.99 7.48 -10.69
CA SER A 83 15.64 6.94 -10.89
C SER A 83 14.58 8.03 -10.79
N TYR A 84 13.40 7.79 -11.36
CA TYR A 84 12.24 8.65 -11.18
C TYR A 84 10.99 7.81 -10.86
N ILE A 85 10.06 8.44 -10.16
CA ILE A 85 8.82 7.79 -9.75
C ILE A 85 7.87 7.72 -10.94
N LEU A 86 7.27 6.55 -11.14
CA LEU A 86 6.21 6.34 -12.13
C LEU A 86 4.87 6.88 -11.63
N GLU A 87 4.07 7.41 -12.55
CA GLU A 87 2.73 7.90 -12.24
C GLU A 87 1.68 6.78 -12.40
N PRO A 88 0.81 6.54 -11.39
CA PRO A 88 -0.30 5.62 -11.55
C PRO A 88 -1.36 6.21 -12.47
N ILE A 89 -1.92 5.40 -13.36
CA ILE A 89 -3.08 5.74 -14.20
C ILE A 89 -4.17 4.68 -14.07
N ALA A 90 -5.40 5.03 -14.43
CA ALA A 90 -6.48 4.07 -14.44
C ALA A 90 -6.26 2.99 -15.52
N GLY A 91 -6.70 1.76 -15.24
CA GLY A 91 -6.45 0.64 -16.15
C GLY A 91 -7.13 0.80 -17.51
N ASP A 92 -8.31 1.40 -17.56
CA ASP A 92 -9.05 1.72 -18.78
C ASP A 92 -8.34 2.83 -19.60
N GLU A 93 -7.79 3.84 -18.94
CA GLU A 93 -6.98 4.88 -19.58
C GLU A 93 -5.71 4.27 -20.19
N LEU A 94 -5.02 3.40 -19.43
CA LEU A 94 -3.85 2.69 -19.95
C LEU A 94 -4.19 1.82 -21.17
N LEU A 95 -5.33 1.15 -21.17
CA LEU A 95 -5.78 0.35 -22.30
C LEU A 95 -6.04 1.21 -23.55
N ALA A 96 -6.59 2.41 -23.39
CA ALA A 96 -6.78 3.37 -24.48
C ALA A 96 -5.44 3.86 -25.04
N LEU A 97 -4.44 4.14 -24.20
CA LEU A 97 -3.10 4.56 -24.60
C LEU A 97 -2.33 3.44 -25.33
N ASN A 98 -2.61 2.18 -25.00
CA ASN A 98 -1.94 1.03 -25.60
C ASN A 98 -2.32 0.74 -27.08
N ALA A 99 -3.34 1.39 -27.62
CA ALA A 99 -3.68 1.23 -29.02
C ALA A 99 -2.48 1.52 -29.99
N THR A 100 -1.48 2.28 -29.54
CA THR A 100 -0.27 2.63 -30.29
C THR A 100 0.99 1.91 -29.82
N ASN A 101 0.95 1.24 -28.68
CA ASN A 101 2.07 0.49 -28.06
C ASN A 101 3.45 1.19 -28.19
N PRO A 102 3.59 2.45 -27.78
CA PRO A 102 4.84 3.17 -27.95
C PRO A 102 5.94 2.51 -27.09
N ILE A 103 7.10 2.34 -27.70
CA ILE A 103 8.31 1.86 -27.02
C ILE A 103 9.10 3.06 -26.54
N GLY A 104 9.56 3.07 -25.30
CA GLY A 104 10.30 4.18 -24.75
C GLY A 104 10.60 4.05 -23.26
N ALA A 105 11.08 5.12 -22.65
CA ALA A 105 11.26 5.18 -21.22
C ALA A 105 9.90 5.16 -20.53
N THR A 106 9.66 4.14 -19.69
CA THR A 106 8.41 3.97 -18.95
C THR A 106 8.17 5.14 -18.02
N ARG A 107 6.94 5.66 -17.99
CA ARG A 107 6.56 6.80 -17.15
C ARG A 107 5.34 6.56 -16.29
N GLN A 108 4.48 5.65 -16.73
CA GLN A 108 3.20 5.39 -16.10
C GLN A 108 3.00 3.89 -15.90
N TYR A 109 2.12 3.57 -14.96
CA TYR A 109 1.74 2.19 -14.72
C TYR A 109 0.28 2.08 -14.31
N ALA A 110 -0.31 0.90 -14.50
CA ALA A 110 -1.60 0.52 -13.95
C ALA A 110 -1.57 -0.91 -13.43
N PHE A 111 -2.38 -1.20 -12.41
CA PHE A 111 -2.71 -2.56 -12.03
C PHE A 111 -3.88 -3.08 -12.87
N LEU A 112 -3.72 -4.28 -13.41
CA LEU A 112 -4.76 -5.02 -14.13
C LEU A 112 -5.14 -6.24 -13.28
N GLY A 113 -5.89 -6.03 -12.22
CA GLY A 113 -6.20 -7.07 -11.23
C GLY A 113 -5.38 -6.89 -9.95
N LEU A 114 -5.13 -8.00 -9.22
CA LEU A 114 -4.45 -7.95 -7.92
C LEU A 114 -2.92 -7.90 -8.05
N ASP A 115 -2.36 -8.69 -8.98
CA ASP A 115 -0.92 -8.94 -9.05
C ASP A 115 -0.29 -8.56 -10.38
N THR A 116 -1.09 -8.15 -11.37
CA THR A 116 -0.58 -7.84 -12.71
C THR A 116 -0.34 -6.35 -12.86
N LEU A 117 0.90 -5.99 -13.09
CA LEU A 117 1.38 -4.63 -13.34
C LEU A 117 1.57 -4.42 -14.85
N ARG A 118 1.04 -3.34 -15.37
CA ARG A 118 1.29 -2.92 -16.75
C ARG A 118 2.01 -1.59 -16.79
N LEU A 119 3.04 -1.51 -17.64
CA LEU A 119 3.91 -0.35 -17.82
C LEU A 119 3.62 0.37 -19.13
N TRP A 120 3.73 1.70 -19.14
CA TRP A 120 3.58 2.52 -20.32
C TRP A 120 4.52 3.77 -20.29
N PRO A 121 5.17 4.15 -21.38
CA PRO A 121 5.45 3.34 -22.58
C PRO A 121 6.10 1.99 -22.27
N VAL A 122 6.07 1.09 -23.24
CA VAL A 122 6.72 -0.24 -23.09
C VAL A 122 8.23 -0.03 -22.98
N PRO A 123 8.91 -0.70 -22.04
CA PRO A 123 10.37 -0.58 -21.87
C PRO A 123 11.12 -0.83 -23.18
N GLN A 124 12.03 0.07 -23.52
CA GLN A 124 12.81 0.00 -24.75
C GLN A 124 14.06 -0.88 -24.59
N THR A 125 14.66 -0.86 -23.42
CA THR A 125 15.97 -1.45 -23.19
C THR A 125 15.86 -2.61 -22.19
N THR A 126 16.40 -3.78 -22.55
CA THR A 126 16.58 -4.86 -21.60
C THR A 126 17.66 -4.49 -20.59
N GLY A 127 17.36 -4.65 -19.29
CA GLY A 127 18.25 -4.28 -18.20
C GLY A 127 17.94 -2.93 -17.53
N ASP A 128 16.90 -2.22 -18.00
CA ASP A 128 16.28 -1.17 -17.20
C ASP A 128 15.76 -1.77 -15.91
N ILE A 129 15.80 -1.04 -14.80
CA ILE A 129 15.41 -1.56 -13.48
C ILE A 129 14.12 -0.90 -13.03
N LEU A 130 13.15 -1.70 -12.64
CA LEU A 130 11.98 -1.29 -11.91
C LEU A 130 12.18 -1.58 -10.41
N LYS A 131 12.08 -0.55 -9.58
CA LYS A 131 12.12 -0.67 -8.13
C LYS A 131 10.70 -0.60 -7.60
N VAL A 132 10.26 -1.67 -6.97
CA VAL A 132 8.92 -1.80 -6.40
C VAL A 132 9.01 -1.55 -4.90
N TYR A 133 8.46 -0.45 -4.42
CA TYR A 133 8.34 -0.16 -3.00
C TYR A 133 6.95 -0.55 -2.53
N TYR A 134 6.89 -1.50 -1.60
CA TYR A 134 5.62 -2.06 -1.14
C TYR A 134 5.60 -2.32 0.36
N ALA A 135 4.41 -2.34 0.93
CA ALA A 135 4.18 -2.83 2.28
C ALA A 135 4.10 -4.35 2.25
N GLN A 136 4.90 -5.00 3.08
CA GLN A 136 4.86 -6.46 3.26
C GLN A 136 3.67 -6.87 4.12
N THR A 137 3.12 -8.04 3.82
CA THR A 137 2.24 -8.74 4.76
C THR A 137 3.04 -9.22 5.99
N PRO A 138 2.43 -9.26 7.17
CA PRO A 138 3.11 -9.77 8.37
C PRO A 138 3.33 -11.28 8.28
N THR A 139 4.24 -11.78 9.09
CA THR A 139 4.41 -13.22 9.27
C THR A 139 3.18 -13.81 9.97
N THR A 140 2.58 -14.83 9.38
CA THR A 140 1.43 -15.53 9.95
C THR A 140 1.82 -16.19 11.28
N LEU A 141 1.01 -15.96 12.31
CA LEU A 141 1.17 -16.63 13.60
C LEU A 141 0.56 -18.03 13.50
N SER A 142 1.32 -19.05 13.88
CA SER A 142 0.90 -20.46 13.77
C SER A 142 1.02 -21.24 15.07
N ALA A 143 2.05 -20.96 15.86
CA ALA A 143 2.26 -21.60 17.13
C ALA A 143 1.72 -20.73 18.29
N ASP A 144 1.19 -21.36 19.33
CA ASP A 144 0.62 -20.67 20.48
C ASP A 144 1.57 -19.71 21.20
N GLY A 145 2.88 -19.97 21.10
CA GLY A 145 3.93 -19.11 21.63
C GLY A 145 4.32 -17.94 20.74
N ASP A 146 3.84 -17.89 19.50
CA ASP A 146 4.21 -16.81 18.54
C ASP A 146 3.78 -15.45 19.08
N ILE A 147 4.62 -14.46 18.82
CA ILE A 147 4.41 -13.08 19.24
C ILE A 147 4.36 -12.19 17.98
N PRO A 148 3.33 -11.34 17.81
CA PRO A 148 3.26 -10.42 16.69
C PRO A 148 4.33 -9.33 16.82
N SER A 149 5.54 -9.63 16.35
CA SER A 149 6.73 -8.77 16.46
C SER A 149 6.63 -7.50 15.63
N ASP A 150 5.79 -7.50 14.60
CA ASP A 150 5.61 -6.38 13.65
C ASP A 150 4.87 -5.19 14.29
N ILE A 151 4.13 -5.42 15.37
CA ILE A 151 3.36 -4.40 16.08
C ILE A 151 3.94 -4.20 17.49
N PRO A 152 4.16 -2.95 17.93
CA PRO A 152 4.59 -2.68 19.31
C PRO A 152 3.62 -3.27 20.33
N SER A 153 4.13 -3.92 21.38
CA SER A 153 3.34 -4.69 22.35
C SER A 153 2.21 -3.91 23.01
N GLN A 154 2.36 -2.61 23.17
CA GLN A 154 1.32 -1.73 23.71
C GLN A 154 0.09 -1.62 22.79
N TRP A 155 0.19 -2.07 21.54
CA TRP A 155 -0.88 -2.05 20.55
C TRP A 155 -1.46 -3.44 20.25
N HIS A 156 -1.00 -4.49 20.92
CA HIS A 156 -1.54 -5.85 20.73
C HIS A 156 -3.06 -5.96 21.04
N TRP A 157 -3.59 -5.06 21.88
CA TRP A 157 -5.02 -4.97 22.13
C TRP A 157 -5.84 -4.67 20.86
N LEU A 158 -5.22 -3.94 19.90
CA LEU A 158 -5.89 -3.61 18.64
C LEU A 158 -6.11 -4.86 17.78
N ILE A 159 -5.12 -5.78 17.75
CA ILE A 159 -5.26 -7.09 17.10
C ILE A 159 -6.44 -7.85 17.73
N THR A 160 -6.49 -7.87 19.05
CA THR A 160 -7.56 -8.57 19.79
C THR A 160 -8.96 -8.03 19.43
N ILE A 161 -9.13 -6.70 19.37
CA ILE A 161 -10.42 -6.09 19.02
C ILE A 161 -10.78 -6.37 17.57
N GLY A 162 -9.82 -6.25 16.64
CA GLY A 162 -10.05 -6.54 15.22
C GLY A 162 -10.40 -7.99 14.97
N ALA A 163 -9.74 -8.92 15.67
CA ALA A 163 -10.05 -10.34 15.62
C ALA A 163 -11.44 -10.63 16.21
N ALA A 164 -11.77 -10.04 17.35
CA ALA A 164 -13.08 -10.23 17.98
C ALA A 164 -14.24 -9.70 17.12
N ALA A 165 -14.05 -8.59 16.42
CA ALA A 165 -15.06 -8.06 15.50
C ALA A 165 -15.38 -9.04 14.37
N ARG A 166 -14.34 -9.63 13.76
CA ARG A 166 -14.48 -10.63 12.69
C ARG A 166 -15.08 -11.93 13.20
N LEU A 167 -14.63 -12.40 14.36
CA LEU A 167 -15.13 -13.63 14.98
C LEU A 167 -16.61 -13.50 15.33
N ALA A 168 -17.04 -12.35 15.89
CA ALA A 168 -18.45 -12.08 16.18
C ALA A 168 -19.30 -12.01 14.90
N ASP A 169 -18.76 -11.55 13.80
CA ASP A 169 -19.42 -11.55 12.50
C ASP A 169 -19.51 -12.96 11.91
N ALA A 170 -18.44 -13.75 11.99
CA ALA A 170 -18.35 -15.10 11.44
C ALA A 170 -19.28 -16.09 12.18
N VAL A 171 -19.35 -16.00 13.51
CA VAL A 171 -20.22 -16.85 14.34
C VAL A 171 -21.68 -16.38 14.32
N GLY A 172 -21.92 -15.12 13.99
CA GLY A 172 -23.20 -14.62 13.49
C GLY A 172 -24.33 -14.43 14.49
N GLU A 173 -24.10 -14.49 15.82
CA GLU A 173 -25.19 -14.41 16.81
C GLU A 173 -25.55 -12.96 17.21
N ASP A 174 -24.61 -12.00 17.16
CA ASP A 174 -24.90 -10.61 17.57
C ASP A 174 -24.21 -9.57 16.67
N GLN A 175 -24.92 -9.15 15.64
CA GLN A 175 -24.48 -8.11 14.70
C GLN A 175 -24.20 -6.76 15.39
N ASN A 176 -24.88 -6.45 16.50
CA ASN A 176 -24.65 -5.20 17.22
C ASN A 176 -23.29 -5.23 17.93
N LEU A 177 -22.92 -6.38 18.46
CA LEU A 177 -21.60 -6.58 19.08
C LEU A 177 -20.48 -6.47 18.04
N SER A 178 -20.63 -7.14 16.89
CA SER A 178 -19.68 -7.05 15.78
C SER A 178 -19.48 -5.61 15.34
N ASN A 179 -20.55 -4.87 15.05
CA ASN A 179 -20.48 -3.46 14.65
C ASN A 179 -19.83 -2.57 15.74
N ALA A 180 -20.11 -2.82 17.02
CA ALA A 180 -19.51 -2.06 18.12
C ALA A 180 -18.00 -2.31 18.24
N LEU A 181 -17.57 -3.56 18.04
CA LEU A 181 -16.16 -3.95 18.05
C LEU A 181 -15.43 -3.39 16.82
N ASP A 182 -16.03 -3.45 15.62
CA ASP A 182 -15.44 -2.86 14.43
C ASP A 182 -15.28 -1.34 14.57
N ALA A 183 -16.26 -0.62 15.08
CA ALA A 183 -16.12 0.81 15.35
C ALA A 183 -14.98 1.13 16.32
N LYS A 184 -14.76 0.29 17.35
CA LYS A 184 -13.59 0.40 18.26
C LYS A 184 -12.29 0.11 17.54
N PHE A 185 -12.27 -0.89 16.67
CA PHE A 185 -11.09 -1.23 15.84
C PHE A 185 -10.71 -0.06 14.94
N GLN A 186 -11.65 0.50 14.20
CA GLN A 186 -11.41 1.65 13.31
C GLN A 186 -10.87 2.88 14.07
N ASN A 187 -11.45 3.20 15.22
CA ASN A 187 -10.95 4.27 16.08
C ASN A 187 -9.53 3.99 16.60
N GLY A 188 -9.25 2.73 16.94
CA GLY A 188 -7.93 2.25 17.35
C GLY A 188 -6.91 2.38 16.21
N MET A 189 -7.27 2.04 14.98
CA MET A 189 -6.43 2.20 13.79
C MET A 189 -6.04 3.66 13.55
N ILE A 190 -6.99 4.59 13.68
CA ILE A 190 -6.71 6.04 13.58
C ILE A 190 -5.71 6.48 14.65
N ALA A 191 -5.88 6.02 15.90
CA ALA A 191 -4.97 6.34 16.99
C ALA A 191 -3.57 5.74 16.76
N PHE A 192 -3.49 4.52 16.26
CA PHE A 192 -2.27 3.83 15.93
C PHE A 192 -1.50 4.55 14.80
N GLN A 193 -2.18 4.91 13.73
CA GLN A 193 -1.57 5.67 12.63
C GLN A 193 -1.02 7.03 13.09
N LYS A 194 -1.75 7.75 13.95
CA LYS A 194 -1.25 8.98 14.59
C LYS A 194 -0.01 8.74 15.45
N PHE A 195 0.02 7.64 16.19
CA PHE A 195 1.19 7.25 16.99
C PHE A 195 2.40 6.97 16.08
N MET A 196 2.23 6.19 15.01
CA MET A 196 3.28 5.86 14.06
C MET A 196 3.82 7.10 13.34
N THR A 197 2.95 8.01 12.92
CA THR A 197 3.33 9.28 12.30
C THR A 197 4.20 10.12 13.24
N ARG A 198 3.86 10.20 14.53
CA ARG A 198 4.66 10.93 15.53
C ARG A 198 6.02 10.28 15.76
N ARG A 199 6.07 8.94 15.83
CA ARG A 199 7.31 8.18 16.06
C ARG A 199 8.29 8.29 14.90
N SER A 200 7.80 8.33 13.67
CA SER A 200 8.63 8.40 12.47
C SER A 200 9.27 9.78 12.26
N GLY A 201 8.95 10.79 13.08
CA GLY A 201 9.39 12.18 12.89
C GLY A 201 8.89 12.78 11.56
N ARG A 202 8.16 12.01 10.80
CA ARG A 202 7.46 12.49 9.61
C ARG A 202 6.27 13.31 10.11
N THR A 203 6.45 14.61 10.22
CA THR A 203 5.30 15.49 10.02
C THR A 203 4.65 14.96 8.76
N ALA A 204 3.37 14.59 8.83
CA ALA A 204 2.67 14.02 7.71
C ALA A 204 2.74 15.02 6.54
N ARG A 205 3.85 15.02 5.81
CA ARG A 205 3.79 15.37 4.41
C ARG A 205 2.93 14.26 3.82
N ARG A 206 1.62 14.46 3.85
CA ARG A 206 0.78 13.86 2.86
C ARG A 206 1.57 13.96 1.57
N ILE A 207 2.13 12.86 1.12
CA ILE A 207 2.37 12.69 -0.29
C ILE A 207 0.94 12.64 -0.81
N GLN A 208 0.37 13.81 -1.04
CA GLN A 208 -0.81 13.94 -1.85
C GLN A 208 -0.33 13.55 -3.23
N PHE A 209 -0.47 12.27 -3.57
CA PHE A 209 -0.68 11.85 -4.93
C PHE A 209 -2.03 12.47 -5.32
N GLY A 210 -2.01 13.70 -5.69
CA GLY A 210 -3.17 14.47 -6.05
C GLY A 210 -2.66 15.73 -6.69
N TYR A 211 -2.84 15.78 -7.96
CA TYR A 211 -2.80 17.00 -8.73
C TYR A 211 -3.45 18.15 -7.95
N LEU A 212 -2.69 18.85 -7.13
CA LEU A 212 -2.97 20.23 -6.87
C LEU A 212 -2.53 21.00 -8.11
N ARG A 213 -3.30 20.86 -9.17
CA ARG A 213 -3.49 21.92 -10.13
C ARG A 213 -3.93 23.12 -9.28
N ASN A 214 -2.96 23.95 -8.92
CA ASN A 214 -3.25 25.19 -8.22
C ASN A 214 -3.98 26.09 -9.23
N PRO A 215 -5.32 26.25 -9.13
CA PRO A 215 -6.08 27.01 -10.14
C PRO A 215 -5.88 28.52 -10.03
N ARG A 216 -4.89 29.00 -9.25
CA ARG A 216 -4.70 30.40 -8.93
C ARG A 216 -3.32 30.96 -9.25
N ARG A 217 -2.53 30.32 -10.10
CA ARG A 217 -1.47 31.07 -10.78
C ARG A 217 -2.03 31.53 -12.11
N PRO A 218 -2.34 32.82 -12.29
CA PRO A 218 -2.59 33.32 -13.62
C PRO A 218 -1.36 33.00 -14.46
N PHE A 219 -1.59 32.42 -15.64
CA PHE A 219 -0.59 32.32 -16.68
C PHE A 219 -0.01 33.73 -16.85
N HIS A 220 1.26 33.94 -16.53
CA HIS A 220 1.99 35.05 -17.05
C HIS A 220 2.17 34.79 -18.51
N ASP A 221 1.34 35.43 -19.31
CA ASP A 221 1.46 35.51 -20.75
C ASP A 221 2.77 36.21 -21.05
N PRO A 222 3.77 35.54 -21.68
CA PRO A 222 5.04 36.19 -22.04
C PRO A 222 4.88 37.24 -23.12
N SER A 223 3.69 37.45 -23.67
CA SER A 223 3.46 38.44 -24.72
C SER A 223 3.42 39.90 -24.27
N THR A 224 3.43 40.16 -22.95
CA THR A 224 3.35 41.53 -22.41
C THR A 224 4.69 42.23 -22.21
N TYR A 225 5.82 41.64 -22.63
CA TYR A 225 7.15 42.25 -22.46
C TYR A 225 7.69 42.94 -23.72
N TYR A 226 6.92 43.09 -24.81
CA TYR A 226 7.35 43.82 -25.99
C TYR A 226 6.35 44.92 -26.37
N SER A 227 6.31 46.01 -25.62
CA SER A 227 5.81 47.29 -26.13
C SER A 227 6.11 48.45 -25.19
N SER A 228 7.36 48.87 -25.09
CA SER A 228 7.70 50.25 -24.68
C SER A 228 9.16 50.60 -25.01
N SER A 229 9.48 50.72 -26.27
CA SER A 229 10.64 51.52 -26.68
C SER A 229 10.53 51.91 -28.16
N GLN A 230 9.58 52.78 -28.49
CA GLN A 230 9.69 53.70 -29.59
C GLN A 230 8.80 54.91 -29.34
N ARG A 231 9.35 55.97 -28.75
CA ARG A 231 8.98 57.35 -28.96
C ARG A 231 10.17 58.24 -28.61
N SER A 232 10.69 58.82 -29.58
CA SER A 232 11.36 60.10 -29.82
C SER A 232 12.69 59.96 -30.50
#